data_39b9077f8afeb03240dab981dd23ef70
#
_entry.id   39b9077f8afeb03240dab981dd23ef70
#
_cell.length_a   1.000
_cell.length_b   1.000
_cell.length_c   1.000
_cell.angle_alpha   90.00
_cell.angle_beta   90.00
_cell.angle_gamma   90.00
#
_symmetry.space_group_name_H-M   'P 1'
#
loop_
_entity.id
_entity.type
_entity.pdbx_description
1 polymer ?
#
loop_
_entity_poly.entity_id
_entity_poly.type
_entity_poly.pdbx_seq_one_letter_code
_entity_poly.pdbx_strand_id
1 'polypeptide(L)'
;GGFSLKDCFIKYAFPNGLYFRAGNFKESFGMAAMTSSGDLWFMEKANVVSAFAPEYHIGVQGTWEHDQFLGVAGVHFKKIEGNKEKDYSESNNKAGEDEGISVTARAVWQPVSADKVKGFHLGIAASYRTPKTTVGSLMPNTVRYSTRSLSYINKIKFLDTSPIASVSHDWLAGAELAGFYRGFRFQGEYIMNNTVRMEGLATEKFNGFYVQAAYLLFGGQQRYSKSRGAFSQPSFGRSWGDIELAARFDRIDLNGTEVMGGSSNGWTFGVNYYATRNLKFQLNYSYVDNDKYANAFGQAAVGYKSNGEIAYKPEEVDELLGKGGNAYGILGLRIQLNF
;
A
#
# COMPACT_ATOMS: atom_id res chain seq x y z
N GLY A 1 15.12 7.06 -15.57
CA GLY A 1 13.75 7.03 -15.08
C GLY A 1 12.81 6.80 -16.24
N GLY A 2 11.86 5.86 -16.08
CA GLY A 2 10.87 5.56 -17.11
C GLY A 2 9.66 6.48 -17.02
N PHE A 3 8.94 6.66 -18.12
CA PHE A 3 7.62 7.27 -18.15
C PHE A 3 6.62 6.35 -17.44
N SER A 4 5.77 6.89 -16.60
CA SER A 4 4.68 6.15 -15.92
C SER A 4 3.40 6.95 -16.05
N LEU A 5 2.41 6.41 -16.76
CA LEU A 5 1.08 7.00 -16.84
C LEU A 5 0.32 6.71 -15.54
N LYS A 6 -0.18 7.76 -14.89
CA LYS A 6 -1.00 7.63 -13.67
C LYS A 6 -2.48 7.74 -14.03
N ASP A 7 -3.09 8.88 -13.74
CA ASP A 7 -4.50 9.08 -14.01
C ASP A 7 -4.71 9.58 -15.44
N CYS A 8 -5.34 8.74 -16.28
CA CYS A 8 -5.76 9.06 -17.64
C CYS A 8 -7.07 8.33 -17.92
N PHE A 9 -8.21 8.99 -17.70
CA PHE A 9 -9.52 8.38 -17.80
C PHE A 9 -10.60 9.36 -18.28
N ILE A 10 -11.68 8.81 -18.82
CA ILE A 10 -12.92 9.52 -19.10
C ILE A 10 -13.88 9.23 -17.95
N LYS A 11 -14.57 10.25 -17.46
CA LYS A 11 -15.59 10.14 -16.41
C LYS A 11 -16.93 10.66 -16.92
N TYR A 12 -17.99 9.88 -16.69
CA TYR A 12 -19.37 10.31 -16.89
C TYR A 12 -20.13 10.26 -15.56
N ALA A 13 -20.73 11.37 -15.16
CA ALA A 13 -21.41 11.52 -13.88
C ALA A 13 -22.91 11.77 -14.08
N PHE A 14 -23.73 11.10 -13.26
CA PHE A 14 -25.19 11.24 -13.19
C PHE A 14 -25.59 12.14 -12.01
N PRO A 15 -26.78 12.77 -12.06
CA PRO A 15 -27.25 13.68 -10.97
C PRO A 15 -27.43 13.01 -9.60
N ASN A 16 -27.62 11.68 -9.55
CA ASN A 16 -27.90 10.91 -8.33
C ASN A 16 -26.63 10.48 -7.56
N GLY A 17 -25.47 11.07 -7.83
CA GLY A 17 -24.21 10.72 -7.20
C GLY A 17 -23.50 9.48 -7.76
N LEU A 18 -24.10 8.84 -8.78
CA LEU A 18 -23.48 7.75 -9.52
C LEU A 18 -22.57 8.31 -10.61
N TYR A 19 -21.37 7.76 -10.78
CA TYR A 19 -20.55 8.02 -11.95
C TYR A 19 -19.75 6.78 -12.36
N PHE A 20 -19.41 6.73 -13.64
CA PHE A 20 -18.50 5.73 -14.20
C PHE A 20 -17.23 6.40 -14.69
N ARG A 21 -16.14 5.69 -14.60
CA ARG A 21 -14.86 6.07 -15.22
C ARG A 21 -14.27 4.87 -15.97
N ALA A 22 -13.62 5.16 -17.11
CA ALA A 22 -12.91 4.18 -17.93
C ALA A 22 -11.57 4.75 -18.35
N GLY A 23 -10.50 3.97 -18.25
CA GLY A 23 -9.13 4.38 -18.54
C GLY A 23 -8.13 3.85 -17.52
N ASN A 24 -6.98 4.51 -17.37
CA ASN A 24 -5.97 4.16 -16.39
C ASN A 24 -6.13 4.99 -15.12
N PHE A 25 -6.34 4.32 -13.99
CA PHE A 25 -6.52 4.97 -12.69
C PHE A 25 -6.22 3.98 -11.55
N LYS A 26 -6.10 4.50 -10.32
CA LYS A 26 -5.94 3.67 -9.13
C LYS A 26 -7.19 2.83 -8.86
N GLU A 27 -7.01 1.55 -8.61
CA GLU A 27 -8.08 0.71 -8.06
C GLU A 27 -8.47 1.19 -6.67
N SER A 28 -9.77 1.26 -6.40
CA SER A 28 -10.29 1.74 -5.13
C SER A 28 -10.27 0.62 -4.08
N PHE A 29 -9.10 0.42 -3.45
CA PHE A 29 -8.91 -0.58 -2.40
C PHE A 29 -8.18 0.06 -1.22
N GLY A 30 -8.89 0.27 -0.12
CA GLY A 30 -8.31 0.83 1.09
C GLY A 30 -8.13 2.35 1.11
N MET A 31 -8.17 2.92 2.30
CA MET A 31 -8.09 4.36 2.52
C MET A 31 -6.71 4.92 2.18
N ALA A 32 -5.63 4.25 2.62
CA ALA A 32 -4.26 4.72 2.34
C ALA A 32 -3.89 4.59 0.85
N ALA A 33 -4.44 3.60 0.14
CA ALA A 33 -4.28 3.48 -1.30
C ALA A 33 -4.91 4.68 -2.02
N MET A 34 -6.09 5.13 -1.59
CA MET A 34 -6.83 6.26 -2.17
C MET A 34 -6.33 7.62 -1.69
N THR A 35 -5.50 7.68 -0.66
CA THR A 35 -4.85 8.92 -0.21
C THR A 35 -3.85 9.39 -1.27
N SER A 36 -3.93 10.67 -1.66
CA SER A 36 -2.94 11.27 -2.55
C SER A 36 -1.54 11.24 -1.94
N SER A 37 -0.51 11.05 -2.75
CA SER A 37 0.88 11.07 -2.26
C SER A 37 1.26 12.40 -1.57
N GLY A 38 0.60 13.50 -1.95
CA GLY A 38 0.74 14.79 -1.30
C GLY A 38 0.11 14.88 0.08
N ASP A 39 -0.92 14.08 0.33
CA ASP A 39 -1.70 14.09 1.56
C ASP A 39 -1.21 13.05 2.59
N LEU A 40 -0.18 12.25 2.26
CA LEU A 40 0.37 11.25 3.18
C LEU A 40 0.93 11.91 4.44
N TRP A 41 0.71 11.25 5.60
CA TRP A 41 1.18 11.70 6.91
C TRP A 41 2.67 11.46 7.11
N PHE A 42 3.16 10.40 6.49
CA PHE A 42 4.55 9.98 6.48
C PHE A 42 5.08 9.94 5.05
N MET A 43 6.39 9.95 4.90
CA MET A 43 7.02 9.88 3.58
C MET A 43 6.64 8.60 2.83
N GLU A 44 6.46 7.50 3.59
CA GLU A 44 6.14 6.17 3.05
C GLU A 44 4.80 5.67 3.58
N LYS A 45 4.08 4.91 2.75
CA LYS A 45 2.91 4.15 3.17
C LYS A 45 3.32 3.03 4.13
N ALA A 46 2.37 2.52 4.92
CA ALA A 46 2.58 1.31 5.70
C ALA A 46 2.96 0.12 4.80
N ASN A 47 3.75 -0.80 5.32
CA ASN A 47 4.26 -1.96 4.58
C ASN A 47 3.14 -2.80 3.97
N VAL A 48 2.07 -3.05 4.71
CA VAL A 48 0.91 -3.82 4.24
C VAL A 48 0.22 -3.19 3.03
N VAL A 49 0.10 -1.86 3.01
CA VAL A 49 -0.47 -1.12 1.88
C VAL A 49 0.47 -1.19 0.67
N SER A 50 1.77 -1.06 0.91
CA SER A 50 2.79 -1.11 -0.14
C SER A 50 2.93 -2.50 -0.78
N ALA A 51 2.67 -3.58 -0.01
CA ALA A 51 2.77 -4.94 -0.50
C ALA A 51 1.51 -5.41 -1.25
N PHE A 52 0.32 -5.06 -0.76
CA PHE A 52 -0.93 -5.67 -1.24
C PHE A 52 -1.88 -4.73 -1.97
N ALA A 53 -1.92 -3.44 -1.61
CA ALA A 53 -2.90 -2.55 -2.22
C ALA A 53 -2.62 -2.34 -3.71
N PRO A 54 -3.64 -2.57 -4.56
CA PRO A 54 -3.49 -2.34 -6.00
C PRO A 54 -3.15 -0.87 -6.30
N GLU A 55 -2.38 -0.66 -7.35
CA GLU A 55 -2.06 0.68 -7.82
C GLU A 55 -2.86 1.04 -9.09
N TYR A 56 -2.18 1.59 -10.10
CA TYR A 56 -2.79 2.05 -11.34
C TYR A 56 -2.96 0.91 -12.33
N HIS A 57 -4.19 0.71 -12.81
CA HIS A 57 -4.53 -0.26 -13.83
C HIS A 57 -5.53 0.33 -14.84
N ILE A 58 -5.54 -0.21 -16.05
CA ILE A 58 -6.61 0.08 -17.02
C ILE A 58 -7.87 -0.62 -16.54
N GLY A 59 -9.00 0.08 -16.53
CA GLY A 59 -10.25 -0.53 -16.11
C GLY A 59 -11.48 0.32 -16.32
N VAL A 60 -12.60 -0.24 -15.89
CA VAL A 60 -13.90 0.43 -15.80
C VAL A 60 -14.39 0.32 -14.37
N GLN A 61 -14.81 1.45 -13.80
CA GLN A 61 -15.28 1.50 -12.42
C GLN A 61 -16.53 2.36 -12.30
N GLY A 62 -17.53 1.82 -11.60
CA GLY A 62 -18.68 2.56 -11.09
C GLY A 62 -18.42 3.04 -9.66
N THR A 63 -18.84 4.25 -9.35
CA THR A 63 -18.80 4.83 -8.01
C THR A 63 -20.13 5.49 -7.71
N TRP A 64 -20.67 5.22 -6.52
CA TRP A 64 -21.87 5.83 -6.01
C TRP A 64 -21.55 6.53 -4.69
N GLU A 65 -21.75 7.85 -4.66
CA GLU A 65 -21.59 8.69 -3.48
C GLU A 65 -22.93 9.30 -3.11
N HIS A 66 -23.44 8.95 -1.93
CA HIS A 66 -24.71 9.47 -1.45
C HIS A 66 -24.67 9.66 0.08
N ASP A 67 -24.97 10.86 0.54
CA ASP A 67 -24.96 11.24 1.97
C ASP A 67 -23.67 10.82 2.69
N GLN A 68 -23.77 9.75 3.49
CA GLN A 68 -22.70 9.21 4.31
C GLN A 68 -22.07 7.95 3.71
N PHE A 69 -22.48 7.52 2.52
CA PHE A 69 -22.05 6.28 1.92
C PHE A 69 -21.24 6.51 0.64
N LEU A 70 -20.22 5.70 0.45
CA LEU A 70 -19.46 5.59 -0.78
C LEU A 70 -19.39 4.11 -1.16
N GLY A 71 -19.90 3.77 -2.33
CA GLY A 71 -19.79 2.45 -2.92
C GLY A 71 -18.98 2.50 -4.21
N VAL A 72 -18.05 1.59 -4.38
CA VAL A 72 -17.19 1.50 -5.56
C VAL A 72 -17.10 0.06 -6.00
N ALA A 73 -17.23 -0.19 -7.31
CA ALA A 73 -16.94 -1.49 -7.89
C ALA A 73 -16.37 -1.32 -9.30
N GLY A 74 -15.41 -2.14 -9.67
CA GLY A 74 -14.74 -2.05 -10.97
C GLY A 74 -14.07 -3.33 -11.41
N VAL A 75 -13.86 -3.40 -12.71
CA VAL A 75 -13.08 -4.45 -13.36
C VAL A 75 -11.82 -3.79 -13.93
N HIS A 76 -10.68 -4.38 -13.64
CA HIS A 76 -9.39 -3.84 -14.00
C HIS A 76 -8.54 -4.92 -14.66
N PHE A 77 -7.67 -4.48 -15.54
CA PHE A 77 -6.80 -5.33 -16.34
C PHE A 77 -5.33 -5.03 -16.01
N LYS A 78 -4.50 -4.95 -17.01
CA LYS A 78 -3.06 -4.72 -16.83
C LYS A 78 -2.72 -3.31 -16.35
N LYS A 79 -1.52 -3.19 -15.82
CA LYS A 79 -0.83 -1.92 -15.56
C LYS A 79 -0.15 -1.43 -16.84
N ILE A 80 -0.28 -0.12 -17.17
CA ILE A 80 0.53 0.50 -18.22
C ILE A 80 1.94 0.74 -17.68
N GLU A 81 2.92 -0.01 -18.16
CA GLU A 81 4.33 0.15 -17.79
C GLU A 81 5.12 0.78 -18.94
N GLY A 82 5.64 2.00 -18.72
CA GLY A 82 6.12 2.89 -19.79
C GLY A 82 7.31 2.44 -20.63
N ASN A 83 8.21 1.56 -20.18
CA ASN A 83 9.38 1.15 -20.97
C ASN A 83 9.33 -0.30 -21.46
N LYS A 84 8.24 -1.00 -21.22
CA LYS A 84 8.06 -2.40 -21.64
C LYS A 84 7.21 -2.56 -22.89
N GLU A 85 6.82 -1.44 -23.52
CA GLU A 85 6.00 -1.48 -24.73
C GLU A 85 6.70 -2.23 -25.86
N LYS A 86 8.03 -2.09 -25.97
CA LYS A 86 8.82 -2.83 -26.95
C LYS A 86 8.87 -4.33 -26.62
N ASP A 87 9.17 -4.68 -25.38
CA ASP A 87 9.18 -6.07 -24.91
C ASP A 87 7.77 -6.67 -25.03
N TYR A 88 6.74 -5.85 -24.81
CA TYR A 88 5.35 -6.23 -24.91
C TYR A 88 4.92 -6.47 -26.37
N SER A 89 5.31 -5.61 -27.31
CA SER A 89 5.00 -5.79 -28.73
C SER A 89 5.72 -7.00 -29.33
N GLU A 90 6.91 -7.32 -28.84
CA GLU A 90 7.65 -8.54 -29.23
C GLU A 90 7.02 -9.79 -28.62
N SER A 91 6.42 -9.72 -27.42
CA SER A 91 5.75 -10.86 -26.78
C SER A 91 4.26 -11.02 -27.19
N ASN A 92 3.61 -9.98 -27.64
CA ASN A 92 2.21 -10.01 -28.11
C ASN A 92 1.96 -10.89 -29.35
N ASN A 93 3.02 -11.22 -30.06
CA ASN A 93 2.94 -12.16 -31.18
C ASN A 93 2.94 -13.63 -30.73
N LYS A 94 3.03 -13.91 -29.44
CA LYS A 94 2.96 -15.26 -28.87
C LYS A 94 1.53 -15.55 -28.47
N ALA A 95 0.90 -16.50 -29.15
CA ALA A 95 -0.44 -16.96 -28.79
C ALA A 95 -0.48 -17.49 -27.35
N GLY A 96 -1.52 -17.15 -26.59
CA GLY A 96 -1.78 -17.71 -25.25
C GLY A 96 -1.27 -16.90 -24.06
N GLU A 97 -0.93 -15.64 -24.23
CA GLU A 97 -0.67 -14.74 -23.08
C GLU A 97 -1.99 -14.14 -22.55
N ASP A 98 -2.17 -14.18 -21.21
CA ASP A 98 -3.27 -13.55 -20.49
C ASP A 98 -2.70 -12.49 -19.55
N GLU A 99 -3.25 -11.30 -19.61
CA GLU A 99 -2.82 -10.16 -18.77
C GLU A 99 -3.35 -10.22 -17.34
N GLY A 100 -4.24 -11.18 -17.08
CA GLY A 100 -4.99 -11.25 -15.84
C GLY A 100 -6.09 -10.21 -15.73
N ILE A 101 -6.99 -10.45 -14.81
CA ILE A 101 -8.14 -9.58 -14.52
C ILE A 101 -8.27 -9.39 -13.01
N SER A 102 -8.72 -8.22 -12.58
CA SER A 102 -9.14 -8.00 -11.20
C SER A 102 -10.54 -7.41 -11.14
N VAL A 103 -11.31 -7.89 -10.16
CA VAL A 103 -12.62 -7.31 -9.79
C VAL A 103 -12.44 -6.77 -8.37
N THR A 104 -12.53 -5.44 -8.22
CA THR A 104 -12.31 -4.77 -6.94
C THR A 104 -13.56 -4.00 -6.54
N ALA A 105 -13.99 -4.17 -5.29
CA ALA A 105 -15.09 -3.44 -4.68
C ALA A 105 -14.69 -2.85 -3.33
N ARG A 106 -15.26 -1.70 -2.99
CA ARG A 106 -15.08 -0.99 -1.71
C ARG A 106 -16.38 -0.35 -1.29
N ALA A 107 -16.73 -0.49 -0.01
CA ALA A 107 -17.88 0.16 0.60
C ALA A 107 -17.42 0.93 1.85
N VAL A 108 -17.87 2.18 1.99
CA VAL A 108 -17.48 3.07 3.09
C VAL A 108 -18.70 3.74 3.66
N TRP A 109 -18.81 3.71 4.99
CA TRP A 109 -19.69 4.58 5.77
C TRP A 109 -18.85 5.70 6.39
N GLN A 110 -19.22 6.96 6.08
CA GLN A 110 -18.38 8.13 6.34
C GLN A 110 -19.21 9.34 6.86
N PRO A 111 -19.80 9.25 8.05
CA PRO A 111 -20.51 10.37 8.64
C PRO A 111 -19.54 11.52 8.98
N VAL A 112 -19.78 12.67 8.36
CA VAL A 112 -19.04 13.90 8.61
C VAL A 112 -20.04 14.96 9.04
N SER A 113 -19.76 15.66 10.14
CA SER A 113 -20.60 16.74 10.64
C SER A 113 -20.75 17.88 9.62
N ALA A 114 -21.85 18.61 9.69
CA ALA A 114 -22.15 19.70 8.75
C ALA A 114 -21.06 20.80 8.76
N ASP A 115 -20.49 21.09 9.93
CA ASP A 115 -19.38 22.03 10.12
C ASP A 115 -18.01 21.43 9.71
N LYS A 116 -17.96 20.15 9.33
CA LYS A 116 -16.76 19.41 8.93
C LYS A 116 -15.65 19.34 10.00
N VAL A 117 -15.99 19.57 11.26
CA VAL A 117 -15.04 19.58 12.39
C VAL A 117 -14.75 18.18 12.90
N LYS A 118 -15.70 17.26 12.72
CA LYS A 118 -15.58 15.85 13.14
C LYS A 118 -16.14 14.91 12.08
N GLY A 119 -15.60 13.72 12.05
CA GLY A 119 -16.09 12.66 11.17
C GLY A 119 -15.54 11.31 11.59
N PHE A 120 -16.22 10.30 11.09
CA PHE A 120 -15.88 8.90 11.30
C PHE A 120 -15.86 8.20 9.94
N HIS A 121 -15.10 7.13 9.83
CA HIS A 121 -14.97 6.32 8.62
C HIS A 121 -14.87 4.86 9.01
N LEU A 122 -15.73 4.04 8.44
CA LEU A 122 -15.67 2.60 8.47
C LEU A 122 -15.79 2.09 7.05
N GLY A 123 -14.80 1.31 6.60
CA GLY A 123 -14.75 0.80 5.25
C GLY A 123 -14.36 -0.67 5.20
N ILE A 124 -14.81 -1.31 4.13
CA ILE A 124 -14.39 -2.66 3.72
C ILE A 124 -14.06 -2.64 2.24
N ALA A 125 -13.09 -3.46 1.85
CA ALA A 125 -12.72 -3.65 0.46
C ALA A 125 -12.43 -5.13 0.18
N ALA A 126 -12.70 -5.55 -1.05
CA ALA A 126 -12.34 -6.88 -1.54
C ALA A 126 -11.86 -6.80 -2.98
N SER A 127 -10.92 -7.67 -3.36
CA SER A 127 -10.46 -7.80 -4.74
C SER A 127 -10.21 -9.27 -5.05
N TYR A 128 -10.78 -9.74 -6.15
CA TYR A 128 -10.47 -11.03 -6.77
C TYR A 128 -9.57 -10.79 -7.96
N ARG A 129 -8.47 -11.53 -8.08
CA ARG A 129 -7.45 -11.28 -9.08
C ARG A 129 -6.96 -12.58 -9.69
N THR A 130 -6.81 -12.60 -11.01
CA THR A 130 -6.10 -13.68 -11.71
C THR A 130 -4.69 -13.23 -12.07
N PRO A 131 -3.69 -14.12 -11.99
CA PRO A 131 -2.33 -13.77 -12.35
C PRO A 131 -2.18 -13.59 -13.86
N LYS A 132 -1.11 -12.89 -14.25
CA LYS A 132 -0.66 -12.91 -15.64
C LYS A 132 -0.19 -14.32 -16.03
N THR A 133 -0.66 -14.81 -17.17
CA THR A 133 -0.24 -16.08 -17.75
C THR A 133 0.70 -15.85 -18.92
N THR A 134 1.89 -16.42 -18.88
CA THR A 134 2.84 -16.38 -20.00
C THR A 134 3.10 -17.80 -20.49
N VAL A 135 2.64 -18.12 -21.70
CA VAL A 135 2.86 -19.43 -22.32
C VAL A 135 4.34 -19.64 -22.63
N GLY A 136 4.85 -20.82 -22.29
CA GLY A 136 6.26 -21.16 -22.49
C GLY A 136 7.21 -20.61 -21.41
N SER A 137 6.68 -19.94 -20.37
CA SER A 137 7.46 -19.59 -19.19
C SER A 137 7.74 -20.83 -18.33
N LEU A 138 8.94 -20.90 -17.74
CA LEU A 138 9.26 -21.91 -16.72
C LEU A 138 8.47 -21.70 -15.41
N MET A 139 7.89 -20.51 -15.22
CA MET A 139 7.10 -20.13 -14.05
C MET A 139 5.82 -19.43 -14.51
N PRO A 140 4.83 -20.19 -15.06
CA PRO A 140 3.56 -19.61 -15.47
C PRO A 140 2.73 -19.18 -14.26
N ASN A 141 1.80 -18.29 -14.46
CA ASN A 141 0.82 -17.85 -13.46
C ASN A 141 1.47 -17.43 -12.13
N THR A 142 2.34 -16.43 -12.18
CA THR A 142 3.07 -15.99 -11.01
C THR A 142 2.50 -14.73 -10.40
N VAL A 143 2.52 -14.66 -9.08
CA VAL A 143 2.33 -13.42 -8.30
C VAL A 143 3.53 -13.20 -7.38
N ARG A 144 3.75 -11.97 -6.95
CA ARG A 144 4.85 -11.61 -6.03
C ARG A 144 4.42 -10.47 -5.13
N TYR A 145 4.60 -10.63 -3.83
CA TYR A 145 4.37 -9.59 -2.84
C TYR A 145 5.69 -9.16 -2.24
N SER A 146 5.90 -7.86 -2.12
CA SER A 146 7.16 -7.35 -1.59
C SER A 146 7.03 -5.92 -1.09
N THR A 147 7.83 -5.58 -0.08
CA THR A 147 7.94 -4.21 0.44
C THR A 147 9.36 -3.88 0.85
N ARG A 148 9.66 -2.59 0.92
CA ARG A 148 10.99 -2.05 1.25
C ARG A 148 11.19 -1.76 2.72
N SER A 149 10.31 -2.27 3.59
CA SER A 149 10.36 -2.07 5.04
C SER A 149 10.62 -0.60 5.42
N LEU A 150 9.76 0.28 4.90
CA LEU A 150 9.77 1.74 5.13
C LEU A 150 11.01 2.49 4.57
N SER A 151 11.86 1.85 3.76
CA SER A 151 13.07 2.46 3.17
C SER A 151 13.05 2.47 1.65
N TYR A 152 12.34 3.44 1.05
CA TYR A 152 12.22 3.53 -0.41
C TYR A 152 13.45 4.11 -1.12
N ILE A 153 14.34 4.82 -0.39
CA ILE A 153 15.51 5.48 -0.98
C ILE A 153 16.55 4.46 -1.44
N ASN A 154 16.84 3.46 -0.63
CA ASN A 154 17.82 2.41 -0.96
C ASN A 154 17.31 1.38 -1.96
N LYS A 155 15.99 1.35 -2.25
CA LYS A 155 15.31 0.44 -3.18
C LYS A 155 15.43 -1.05 -2.84
N ILE A 156 16.01 -1.41 -1.70
CA ILE A 156 16.14 -2.79 -1.25
C ILE A 156 14.76 -3.29 -0.78
N LYS A 157 14.34 -4.43 -1.28
CA LYS A 157 13.13 -5.12 -0.85
C LYS A 157 13.52 -6.12 0.23
N PHE A 158 13.41 -5.75 1.49
CA PHE A 158 13.72 -6.64 2.60
C PHE A 158 12.75 -7.79 2.70
N LEU A 159 11.45 -7.50 2.59
CA LEU A 159 10.39 -8.51 2.55
C LEU A 159 10.02 -8.80 1.10
N ASP A 160 10.08 -10.07 0.73
CA ASP A 160 9.79 -10.48 -0.64
C ASP A 160 9.48 -11.97 -0.72
N THR A 161 8.29 -12.33 -1.22
CA THR A 161 7.87 -13.73 -1.40
C THR A 161 8.62 -14.45 -2.51
N SER A 162 9.44 -13.77 -3.30
CA SER A 162 9.82 -14.25 -4.63
C SER A 162 8.59 -14.50 -5.53
N PRO A 163 8.76 -14.83 -6.81
CA PRO A 163 7.65 -15.24 -7.64
C PRO A 163 7.01 -16.54 -7.13
N ILE A 164 5.75 -16.48 -6.70
CA ILE A 164 4.94 -17.63 -6.31
C ILE A 164 4.34 -18.20 -7.60
N ALA A 165 4.72 -19.41 -7.98
CA ALA A 165 4.27 -20.04 -9.21
C ALA A 165 2.98 -20.85 -9.04
N SER A 166 2.38 -21.23 -10.16
CA SER A 166 1.16 -22.05 -10.22
C SER A 166 -0.02 -21.44 -9.48
N VAL A 167 -0.19 -20.13 -9.57
CA VAL A 167 -1.29 -19.41 -8.93
C VAL A 167 -2.53 -19.48 -9.82
N SER A 168 -3.65 -19.94 -9.24
CA SER A 168 -4.96 -19.89 -9.89
C SER A 168 -5.56 -18.49 -9.79
N HIS A 169 -5.61 -17.96 -8.58
CA HIS A 169 -6.14 -16.63 -8.27
C HIS A 169 -5.70 -16.19 -6.89
N ASP A 170 -5.85 -14.91 -6.59
CA ASP A 170 -5.67 -14.37 -5.25
C ASP A 170 -6.87 -13.53 -4.81
N TRP A 171 -7.14 -13.55 -3.51
CA TRP A 171 -8.14 -12.75 -2.85
C TRP A 171 -7.47 -11.75 -1.91
N LEU A 172 -7.82 -10.49 -2.07
CA LEU A 172 -7.53 -9.45 -1.08
C LEU A 172 -8.83 -9.09 -0.35
N ALA A 173 -8.74 -8.98 0.97
CA ALA A 173 -9.79 -8.38 1.78
C ALA A 173 -9.19 -7.33 2.70
N GLY A 174 -9.86 -6.20 2.87
CA GLY A 174 -9.42 -5.07 3.68
C GLY A 174 -10.52 -4.55 4.57
N ALA A 175 -10.15 -4.09 5.76
CA ALA A 175 -11.00 -3.34 6.67
C ALA A 175 -10.34 -2.01 7.01
N GLU A 176 -11.12 -0.95 7.09
CA GLU A 176 -10.68 0.42 7.28
C GLU A 176 -11.42 1.07 8.46
N LEU A 177 -10.68 1.72 9.34
CA LEU A 177 -11.23 2.50 10.44
C LEU A 177 -10.49 3.83 10.53
N ALA A 178 -11.22 4.94 10.55
CA ALA A 178 -10.62 6.24 10.74
C ALA A 178 -11.61 7.22 11.38
N GLY A 179 -11.07 8.31 11.92
CA GLY A 179 -11.89 9.40 12.43
C GLY A 179 -11.06 10.64 12.69
N PHE A 180 -11.75 11.76 12.85
CA PHE A 180 -11.12 13.03 13.17
C PHE A 180 -12.02 13.92 14.02
N TYR A 181 -11.35 14.75 14.81
CA TYR A 181 -12.00 15.82 15.56
C TYR A 181 -11.04 17.02 15.64
N ARG A 182 -11.41 18.15 15.05
CA ARG A 182 -10.56 19.35 14.96
C ARG A 182 -9.17 19.02 14.39
N GLY A 183 -8.11 19.27 15.16
CA GLY A 183 -6.72 18.97 14.79
C GLY A 183 -6.31 17.51 14.92
N PHE A 184 -7.09 16.67 15.61
CA PHE A 184 -6.80 15.25 15.80
C PHE A 184 -7.35 14.40 14.67
N ARG A 185 -6.60 13.38 14.25
CA ARG A 185 -7.05 12.30 13.36
C ARG A 185 -6.39 10.99 13.72
N PHE A 186 -7.10 9.89 13.45
CA PHE A 186 -6.56 8.55 13.51
C PHE A 186 -7.00 7.75 12.28
N GLN A 187 -6.27 6.71 11.96
CA GLN A 187 -6.54 5.80 10.84
C GLN A 187 -5.88 4.46 11.11
N GLY A 188 -6.55 3.37 10.74
CA GLY A 188 -6.01 2.02 10.72
C GLY A 188 -6.62 1.23 9.58
N GLU A 189 -5.83 0.31 9.02
CA GLU A 189 -6.29 -0.66 8.03
C GLU A 189 -5.69 -2.03 8.34
N TYR A 190 -6.47 -3.07 8.11
CA TYR A 190 -6.03 -4.46 8.06
C TYR A 190 -6.23 -4.98 6.65
N ILE A 191 -5.24 -5.65 6.09
CA ILE A 191 -5.32 -6.28 4.77
C ILE A 191 -4.86 -7.72 4.88
N MET A 192 -5.65 -8.64 4.33
CA MET A 192 -5.30 -10.04 4.17
C MET A 192 -5.27 -10.40 2.68
N ASN A 193 -4.38 -11.32 2.35
CA ASN A 193 -4.25 -11.92 1.05
C ASN A 193 -4.27 -13.44 1.17
N ASN A 194 -5.04 -14.09 0.29
CA ASN A 194 -5.02 -15.55 0.12
C ASN A 194 -4.66 -15.85 -1.33
N THR A 195 -3.49 -16.41 -1.57
CA THR A 195 -3.00 -16.82 -2.88
C THR A 195 -3.28 -18.30 -3.07
N VAL A 196 -4.29 -18.61 -3.86
CA VAL A 196 -4.72 -19.98 -4.16
C VAL A 196 -3.87 -20.54 -5.29
N ARG A 197 -3.21 -21.65 -5.06
CA ARG A 197 -2.33 -22.32 -6.03
C ARG A 197 -3.03 -23.52 -6.67
N MET A 198 -2.60 -23.86 -7.88
CA MET A 198 -3.09 -25.00 -8.64
C MET A 198 -2.41 -26.31 -8.19
N GLU A 199 -2.87 -27.43 -8.75
CA GLU A 199 -2.22 -28.76 -8.63
C GLU A 199 -2.11 -29.29 -7.20
N GLY A 200 -3.00 -28.88 -6.31
CA GLY A 200 -3.00 -29.33 -4.91
C GLY A 200 -1.90 -28.70 -4.04
N LEU A 201 -1.19 -27.68 -4.55
CA LEU A 201 -0.22 -26.93 -3.77
C LEU A 201 -0.92 -26.11 -2.67
N ALA A 202 -0.20 -25.83 -1.59
CA ALA A 202 -0.74 -25.10 -0.45
C ALA A 202 -1.18 -23.68 -0.83
N THR A 203 -2.32 -23.24 -0.29
CA THR A 203 -2.75 -21.86 -0.34
C THR A 203 -1.87 -21.03 0.59
N GLU A 204 -1.26 -20.01 0.06
CA GLU A 204 -0.46 -19.06 0.83
C GLU A 204 -1.36 -17.96 1.43
N LYS A 205 -1.12 -17.62 2.71
CA LYS A 205 -1.91 -16.64 3.44
C LYS A 205 -0.98 -15.60 4.05
N PHE A 206 -1.18 -14.35 3.62
CA PHE A 206 -0.40 -13.22 4.08
C PHE A 206 -1.32 -12.16 4.68
N ASN A 207 -0.82 -11.38 5.62
CA ASN A 207 -1.61 -10.31 6.20
C ASN A 207 -0.74 -9.21 6.80
N GLY A 208 -1.40 -8.13 7.19
CA GLY A 208 -0.78 -7.08 7.94
C GLY A 208 -1.78 -5.99 8.30
N PHE A 209 -1.36 -5.09 9.17
CA PHE A 209 -2.14 -3.95 9.57
C PHE A 209 -1.26 -2.78 9.93
N TYR A 210 -1.85 -1.62 9.98
CA TYR A 210 -1.26 -0.46 10.63
C TYR A 210 -2.32 0.31 11.40
N VAL A 211 -1.84 1.06 12.38
CA VAL A 211 -2.59 2.09 13.08
C VAL A 211 -1.75 3.35 13.18
N GLN A 212 -2.36 4.51 12.96
CA GLN A 212 -1.67 5.78 13.02
C GLN A 212 -2.56 6.88 13.59
N ALA A 213 -1.96 7.84 14.27
CA ALA A 213 -2.63 9.01 14.79
C ALA A 213 -1.79 10.27 14.55
N ALA A 214 -2.44 11.42 14.43
CA ALA A 214 -1.77 12.70 14.27
C ALA A 214 -2.56 13.84 14.90
N TYR A 215 -1.83 14.91 15.27
CA TYR A 215 -2.41 16.08 15.89
C TYR A 215 -1.73 17.37 15.38
N LEU A 216 -2.54 18.35 14.96
CA LEU A 216 -2.12 19.70 14.60
C LEU A 216 -2.00 20.57 15.84
N LEU A 217 -0.83 21.17 16.05
CA LEU A 217 -0.48 21.85 17.31
C LEU A 217 -1.04 23.27 17.41
N PHE A 218 -1.27 23.95 16.30
CA PHE A 218 -1.50 25.40 16.28
C PHE A 218 -2.91 25.80 15.81
N GLY A 219 -3.88 24.88 15.97
CA GLY A 219 -5.30 25.17 15.79
C GLY A 219 -5.84 24.91 14.37
N GLY A 220 -5.05 24.27 13.53
CA GLY A 220 -5.54 23.76 12.25
C GLY A 220 -6.59 22.67 12.41
N GLN A 221 -7.25 22.34 11.31
CA GLN A 221 -8.32 21.34 11.30
C GLN A 221 -8.03 20.28 10.24
N GLN A 222 -8.32 19.04 10.59
CA GLN A 222 -8.24 17.92 9.67
C GLN A 222 -9.30 18.05 8.57
N ARG A 223 -8.98 17.55 7.39
CA ARG A 223 -9.89 17.54 6.25
C ARG A 223 -10.04 16.14 5.69
N TYR A 224 -11.26 15.84 5.28
CA TYR A 224 -11.64 14.55 4.75
C TYR A 224 -12.35 14.72 3.42
N SER A 225 -11.99 13.91 2.42
CA SER A 225 -12.60 13.87 1.09
C SER A 225 -13.58 12.71 1.00
N LYS A 226 -14.88 12.98 0.98
CA LYS A 226 -15.94 11.97 0.86
C LYS A 226 -15.83 11.19 -0.45
N SER A 227 -15.55 11.87 -1.56
CA SER A 227 -15.45 11.25 -2.89
C SER A 227 -14.29 10.24 -3.03
N ARG A 228 -13.25 10.39 -2.18
CA ARG A 228 -12.13 9.45 -2.12
C ARG A 228 -12.25 8.47 -0.95
N GLY A 229 -13.09 8.78 0.04
CA GLY A 229 -13.11 8.06 1.30
C GLY A 229 -11.72 8.10 1.96
N ALA A 230 -11.08 9.27 2.07
CA ALA A 230 -9.72 9.42 2.55
C ALA A 230 -9.44 10.83 3.08
N PHE A 231 -8.42 10.97 3.93
CA PHE A 231 -7.97 12.29 4.37
C PHE A 231 -7.33 13.08 3.23
N SER A 232 -7.40 14.39 3.36
CA SER A 232 -6.73 15.37 2.50
C SER A 232 -5.88 16.31 3.36
N GLN A 233 -5.12 17.19 2.69
CA GLN A 233 -4.28 18.18 3.36
C GLN A 233 -5.10 19.00 4.37
N PRO A 234 -4.66 19.15 5.64
CA PRO A 234 -5.38 19.90 6.66
C PRO A 234 -5.42 21.40 6.36
N SER A 235 -6.30 22.14 7.06
CA SER A 235 -6.21 23.58 7.14
C SER A 235 -5.22 23.99 8.22
N PHE A 236 -4.64 25.18 8.10
CA PHE A 236 -3.64 25.68 9.02
C PHE A 236 -4.26 26.63 10.05
N GLY A 237 -3.76 26.57 11.27
CA GLY A 237 -4.26 27.40 12.36
C GLY A 237 -3.57 28.76 12.45
N ARG A 238 -2.44 28.97 11.74
CA ARG A 238 -1.65 30.20 11.79
C ARG A 238 -1.30 30.71 10.39
N SER A 239 -0.95 31.99 10.29
CA SER A 239 -0.52 32.61 9.03
C SER A 239 0.81 32.04 8.48
N TRP A 240 1.67 31.54 9.37
CA TRP A 240 2.92 30.86 9.00
C TRP A 240 2.74 29.36 8.77
N GLY A 241 1.50 28.84 8.90
CA GLY A 241 1.19 27.43 8.68
C GLY A 241 0.76 26.69 9.91
N ASP A 242 1.09 25.41 10.00
CA ASP A 242 0.83 24.54 11.15
C ASP A 242 1.85 23.41 11.25
N ILE A 243 2.03 22.85 12.43
CA ILE A 243 2.87 21.67 12.67
C ILE A 243 1.97 20.52 13.13
N GLU A 244 2.13 19.38 12.50
CA GLU A 244 1.45 18.13 12.87
C GLU A 244 2.48 17.12 13.40
N LEU A 245 2.20 16.57 14.57
CA LEU A 245 2.90 15.40 15.10
C LEU A 245 2.12 14.15 14.73
N ALA A 246 2.83 13.11 14.28
CA ALA A 246 2.23 11.86 13.87
C ALA A 246 3.02 10.65 14.39
N ALA A 247 2.30 9.58 14.71
CA ALA A 247 2.88 8.29 15.08
C ALA A 247 2.14 7.16 14.36
N ARG A 248 2.89 6.11 13.95
CA ARG A 248 2.35 4.91 13.32
C ARG A 248 3.05 3.68 13.87
N PHE A 249 2.27 2.63 14.09
CA PHE A 249 2.73 1.25 14.18
C PHE A 249 2.22 0.51 12.94
N ASP A 250 3.09 -0.27 12.29
CA ASP A 250 2.69 -1.19 11.22
C ASP A 250 3.32 -2.56 11.40
N ARG A 251 2.58 -3.58 10.99
CA ARG A 251 2.99 -4.98 10.95
C ARG A 251 2.60 -5.59 9.62
N ILE A 252 3.50 -6.35 9.04
CA ILE A 252 3.23 -7.20 7.88
C ILE A 252 3.84 -8.57 8.10
N ASP A 253 3.16 -9.60 7.58
CA ASP A 253 3.64 -10.97 7.58
C ASP A 253 3.45 -11.56 6.17
N LEU A 254 4.57 -11.85 5.51
CA LEU A 254 4.66 -12.51 4.21
C LEU A 254 5.16 -13.96 4.36
N ASN A 255 5.12 -14.52 5.57
CA ASN A 255 5.40 -15.93 5.81
C ASN A 255 4.08 -16.72 5.70
N GLY A 256 3.98 -17.49 4.64
CA GLY A 256 2.83 -18.36 4.36
C GLY A 256 3.06 -19.80 4.79
N THR A 257 2.48 -20.74 4.06
CA THR A 257 2.61 -22.18 4.34
C THR A 257 3.92 -22.75 3.81
N GLU A 258 4.26 -22.45 2.56
CA GLU A 258 5.48 -22.91 1.89
C GLU A 258 6.39 -21.73 1.49
N VAL A 259 5.83 -20.52 1.43
CA VAL A 259 6.52 -19.31 1.02
C VAL A 259 6.90 -18.48 2.24
N MET A 260 8.19 -18.23 2.43
CA MET A 260 8.73 -17.39 3.50
C MET A 260 9.25 -16.08 2.95
N GLY A 261 8.36 -15.07 2.90
CA GLY A 261 8.69 -13.73 2.38
C GLY A 261 9.17 -12.73 3.43
N GLY A 262 9.21 -13.16 4.68
CA GLY A 262 9.61 -12.34 5.84
C GLY A 262 8.46 -11.60 6.51
N SER A 263 8.66 -11.26 7.79
CA SER A 263 7.75 -10.41 8.56
C SER A 263 8.46 -9.20 9.14
N SER A 264 7.72 -8.12 9.39
CA SER A 264 8.26 -6.86 9.88
C SER A 264 7.30 -6.15 10.82
N ASN A 265 7.85 -5.58 11.90
CA ASN A 265 7.18 -4.62 12.75
C ASN A 265 7.86 -3.27 12.58
N GLY A 266 7.10 -2.20 12.42
CA GLY A 266 7.61 -0.85 12.22
C GLY A 266 6.96 0.18 13.13
N TRP A 267 7.77 1.04 13.74
CA TRP A 267 7.32 2.27 14.41
C TRP A 267 7.79 3.47 13.60
N THR A 268 6.91 4.40 13.30
CA THR A 268 7.28 5.64 12.61
C THR A 268 6.74 6.83 13.38
N PHE A 269 7.62 7.78 13.67
CA PHE A 269 7.28 9.09 14.24
C PHE A 269 7.56 10.17 13.20
N GLY A 270 6.65 11.12 13.07
CA GLY A 270 6.72 12.17 12.06
C GLY A 270 6.42 13.55 12.61
N VAL A 271 7.12 14.52 12.07
CA VAL A 271 6.83 15.94 12.22
C VAL A 271 6.59 16.50 10.82
N ASN A 272 5.37 17.00 10.59
CA ASN A 272 4.96 17.62 9.34
C ASN A 272 4.78 19.13 9.56
N TYR A 273 5.59 19.94 8.88
CA TYR A 273 5.39 21.38 8.85
C TYR A 273 4.71 21.78 7.54
N TYR A 274 3.49 22.23 7.63
CA TYR A 274 2.70 22.77 6.53
C TYR A 274 2.93 24.27 6.46
N ALA A 275 3.95 24.71 5.75
CA ALA A 275 4.29 26.12 5.63
C ALA A 275 3.28 26.92 4.79
N THR A 276 2.82 26.33 3.68
CA THR A 276 1.76 26.84 2.83
C THR A 276 0.91 25.69 2.26
N ARG A 277 -0.11 26.01 1.48
CA ARG A 277 -0.89 24.97 0.75
C ARG A 277 -0.03 24.18 -0.24
N ASN A 278 1.05 24.77 -0.69
CA ASN A 278 1.92 24.22 -1.73
C ASN A 278 3.25 23.68 -1.18
N LEU A 279 3.64 24.06 0.04
CA LEU A 279 4.94 23.72 0.63
C LEU A 279 4.77 22.99 1.95
N LYS A 280 5.29 21.75 2.02
CA LYS A 280 5.31 20.92 3.21
C LYS A 280 6.71 20.35 3.44
N PHE A 281 7.16 20.39 4.69
CA PHE A 281 8.36 19.71 5.17
C PHE A 281 7.95 18.52 6.04
N GLN A 282 8.60 17.39 5.86
CA GLN A 282 8.35 16.18 6.66
C GLN A 282 9.66 15.65 7.19
N LEU A 283 9.74 15.46 8.51
CA LEU A 283 10.82 14.74 9.19
C LEU A 283 10.24 13.46 9.77
N ASN A 284 10.79 12.31 9.40
CA ASN A 284 10.36 11.00 9.90
C ASN A 284 11.51 10.25 10.51
N TYR A 285 11.25 9.62 11.66
CA TYR A 285 12.11 8.58 12.21
C TYR A 285 11.31 7.27 12.23
N SER A 286 11.85 6.23 11.61
CA SER A 286 11.27 4.89 11.62
C SER A 286 12.24 3.91 12.25
N TYR A 287 11.75 3.06 13.16
CA TYR A 287 12.43 1.89 13.66
C TYR A 287 11.74 0.65 13.10
N VAL A 288 12.54 -0.23 12.51
CA VAL A 288 12.07 -1.46 11.85
C VAL A 288 12.74 -2.66 12.50
N ASP A 289 11.92 -3.68 12.79
CA ASP A 289 12.36 -4.99 13.29
C ASP A 289 11.82 -6.07 12.33
N ASN A 290 12.73 -6.67 11.58
CA ASN A 290 12.46 -7.71 10.58
C ASN A 290 12.87 -9.08 11.11
N ASP A 291 12.15 -10.14 10.73
CA ASP A 291 12.55 -11.51 11.00
C ASP A 291 13.69 -12.00 10.09
N LYS A 292 14.16 -13.23 10.31
CA LYS A 292 15.27 -13.82 9.55
C LYS A 292 14.96 -14.07 8.07
N TYR A 293 13.68 -14.14 7.68
CA TYR A 293 13.27 -14.34 6.29
C TYR A 293 13.26 -13.05 5.47
N ALA A 294 13.28 -11.89 6.15
CA ALA A 294 13.40 -10.59 5.50
C ALA A 294 14.86 -10.26 5.13
N ASN A 295 15.47 -11.13 4.32
CA ASN A 295 16.89 -11.12 4.00
C ASN A 295 17.26 -10.43 2.68
N ALA A 296 16.30 -9.77 2.01
CA ALA A 296 16.53 -9.09 0.73
C ALA A 296 17.23 -9.99 -0.32
N PHE A 297 16.81 -11.24 -0.46
CA PHE A 297 17.46 -12.26 -1.31
C PHE A 297 18.93 -12.52 -0.94
N GLY A 298 19.25 -12.58 0.32
CA GLY A 298 20.59 -12.83 0.81
C GLY A 298 21.53 -11.61 0.75
N GLN A 299 20.99 -10.41 0.54
CA GLN A 299 21.77 -9.16 0.58
C GLN A 299 21.82 -8.52 1.97
N ALA A 300 20.87 -8.86 2.85
CA ALA A 300 20.83 -8.37 4.23
C ALA A 300 21.28 -9.46 5.20
N ALA A 301 22.13 -9.09 6.15
CA ALA A 301 22.50 -9.93 7.27
C ALA A 301 21.27 -10.21 8.15
N VAL A 302 21.07 -11.47 8.54
CA VAL A 302 19.90 -11.91 9.31
C VAL A 302 20.25 -12.70 10.58
N GLY A 303 21.50 -12.67 11.00
CA GLY A 303 21.96 -13.32 12.22
C GLY A 303 23.40 -13.80 12.13
N TYR A 304 23.73 -14.79 12.95
CA TYR A 304 25.05 -15.41 12.99
C TYR A 304 24.95 -16.92 12.75
N LYS A 305 25.95 -17.48 12.09
CA LYS A 305 26.14 -18.91 11.94
C LYS A 305 26.72 -19.50 13.23
N SER A 306 26.69 -20.83 13.40
CA SER A 306 27.25 -21.54 14.56
C SER A 306 28.74 -21.28 14.77
N ASN A 307 29.48 -20.93 13.73
CA ASN A 307 30.89 -20.57 13.81
C ASN A 307 31.15 -19.09 14.11
N GLY A 308 30.09 -18.28 14.37
CA GLY A 308 30.17 -16.84 14.66
C GLY A 308 30.25 -15.92 13.44
N GLU A 309 30.25 -16.47 12.23
CA GLU A 309 30.18 -15.65 11.00
C GLU A 309 28.77 -15.07 10.77
N ILE A 310 28.67 -13.99 10.02
CA ILE A 310 27.40 -13.37 9.64
C ILE A 310 26.61 -14.33 8.72
N ALA A 311 25.36 -14.57 9.05
CA ALA A 311 24.40 -15.31 8.23
C ALA A 311 23.60 -14.36 7.34
N TYR A 312 23.46 -14.69 6.07
CA TYR A 312 22.64 -13.98 5.09
C TYR A 312 21.41 -14.79 4.65
N LYS A 313 21.37 -16.07 5.03
CA LYS A 313 20.26 -16.96 4.73
C LYS A 313 19.61 -17.44 6.03
N PRO A 314 18.27 -17.54 6.06
CA PRO A 314 17.54 -17.95 7.27
C PRO A 314 17.95 -19.30 7.85
N GLU A 315 18.29 -20.25 6.96
CA GLU A 315 18.71 -21.61 7.33
C GLU A 315 20.12 -21.67 7.94
N GLU A 316 20.94 -20.65 7.76
CA GLU A 316 22.30 -20.55 8.33
C GLU A 316 22.31 -19.95 9.74
N VAL A 317 21.17 -19.39 10.18
CA VAL A 317 21.07 -18.69 11.47
C VAL A 317 21.05 -19.68 12.63
N ASP A 318 22.04 -19.56 13.53
CA ASP A 318 22.05 -20.26 14.81
C ASP A 318 21.35 -19.41 15.88
N GLU A 319 20.13 -19.79 16.23
CA GLU A 319 19.32 -19.06 17.21
C GLU A 319 19.88 -19.12 18.64
N LEU A 320 20.87 -19.99 18.92
CA LEU A 320 21.59 -20.00 20.20
C LEU A 320 22.52 -18.78 20.34
N LEU A 321 22.95 -18.20 19.24
CA LEU A 321 23.80 -17.00 19.21
C LEU A 321 23.00 -15.68 19.17
N GLY A 322 21.67 -15.75 19.09
CA GLY A 322 20.78 -14.61 19.10
C GLY A 322 19.53 -14.80 18.22
N LYS A 323 18.53 -13.97 18.47
CA LYS A 323 17.33 -13.97 17.65
C LYS A 323 17.68 -13.59 16.20
N GLY A 324 17.34 -14.45 15.24
CA GLY A 324 17.51 -14.16 13.83
C GLY A 324 16.61 -13.00 13.37
N GLY A 325 17.12 -12.22 12.43
CA GLY A 325 16.45 -11.04 11.87
C GLY A 325 17.39 -9.83 11.78
N ASN A 326 16.86 -8.69 11.36
CA ASN A 326 17.60 -7.43 11.36
C ASN A 326 16.71 -6.29 11.83
N ALA A 327 17.28 -5.39 12.63
CA ALA A 327 16.61 -4.19 13.10
C ALA A 327 17.45 -2.96 12.74
N TYR A 328 16.77 -1.87 12.34
CA TYR A 328 17.45 -0.63 11.98
C TYR A 328 16.56 0.60 12.18
N GLY A 329 17.21 1.75 12.32
CA GLY A 329 16.58 3.06 12.33
C GLY A 329 16.75 3.78 11.01
N ILE A 330 15.72 4.52 10.59
CA ILE A 330 15.73 5.35 9.39
C ILE A 330 15.35 6.77 9.79
N LEU A 331 16.21 7.74 9.50
CA LEU A 331 15.87 9.15 9.58
C LEU A 331 15.74 9.71 8.17
N GLY A 332 14.62 10.33 7.88
CA GLY A 332 14.31 10.88 6.57
C GLY A 332 13.79 12.31 6.63
N LEU A 333 14.18 13.12 5.67
CA LEU A 333 13.69 14.46 5.44
C LEU A 333 13.10 14.55 4.01
N ARG A 334 11.90 15.12 3.88
CA ARG A 334 11.25 15.39 2.60
C ARG A 334 10.80 16.84 2.53
N ILE A 335 11.10 17.48 1.41
CA ILE A 335 10.52 18.78 1.02
C ILE A 335 9.56 18.49 -0.12
N GLN A 336 8.30 18.89 0.03
CA GLN A 336 7.25 18.64 -0.95
C GLN A 336 6.69 19.96 -1.46
N LEU A 337 6.71 20.12 -2.79
CA LEU A 337 6.06 21.21 -3.52
C LEU A 337 4.89 20.62 -4.31
N ASN A 338 3.71 21.23 -4.18
CA ASN A 338 2.49 20.89 -4.92
C ASN A 338 2.15 22.10 -5.83
N PHE A 339 1.87 21.85 -7.10
CA PHE A 339 1.52 22.85 -8.09
C PHE A 339 0.07 22.70 -8.55
#